data_6436f6d1fc5541516ffab25e50e758e3
#
_entry.id   6436f6d1fc5541516ffab25e50e758e3
#
_cell.length_a   1.000
_cell.length_b   1.000
_cell.length_c   1.000
_cell.angle_alpha   90.00
_cell.angle_beta   90.00
_cell.angle_gamma   90.00
#
_symmetry.space_group_name_H-M   'P 1'
#
loop_
_entity.id
_entity.type
_entity.pdbx_description
1 polymer ?
#
loop_
_entity_poly.entity_id
_entity_poly.type
_entity_poly.pdbx_seq_one_letter_code
_entity_poly.pdbx_strand_id
1 'polypeptide(L)'
;MNRIRTATLALLTAAVLAVSGCTTGADDLGTLVSAPAETATPAPTATAAPPTTDCTPSATTSYAPTGVTDSATLTEIRDRGSLRVGVSADTLLMSARNPLTGTIEGFDIDIAREIARAILGSPDAITFVVITSAQRLPALTGGEGAPPVDLVARTLTMTCDRWSTIAFSSEYYGAGLKLLVSESSDAAGIQDLEAAGDQQVCAPRATTTLSRLENEYPGVEAVAADTHTQCLALFQEGSVDAIAGDDTILAGFVAQDPYAKVIGEPLSSEPYGLGMAADDIDFVRFVNGALESIRADGRWQSIYDRWLGELGEAAPPAPVYGR
;
A
#
# COMPACT_ATOMS: atom_id res chain seq x y z
N MET A 1 12.74 22.08 -62.39
CA MET A 1 12.19 23.44 -62.40
C MET A 1 11.96 23.82 -60.97
N ASN A 2 12.95 24.46 -60.37
CA ASN A 2 13.06 25.88 -59.99
C ASN A 2 11.88 26.31 -59.07
N ARG A 3 12.09 26.70 -57.81
CA ARG A 3 12.82 27.91 -57.38
C ARG A 3 13.21 27.86 -55.91
N ILE A 4 14.44 28.21 -55.67
CA ILE A 4 15.10 28.70 -54.49
C ILE A 4 14.58 30.13 -54.13
N ARG A 5 14.42 30.47 -52.85
CA ARG A 5 14.59 31.83 -52.26
C ARG A 5 14.84 31.65 -50.77
N THR A 6 16.04 31.69 -50.30
CA THR A 6 16.98 32.69 -49.76
C THR A 6 16.42 33.76 -48.81
N ALA A 7 16.95 33.69 -47.58
CA ALA A 7 17.53 34.70 -46.71
C ALA A 7 16.62 35.76 -46.06
N THR A 8 16.73 35.92 -44.76
CA THR A 8 17.41 37.10 -44.22
C THR A 8 17.76 36.92 -42.72
N LEU A 9 19.01 37.20 -42.43
CA LEU A 9 19.69 37.35 -41.15
C LEU A 9 19.40 38.75 -40.60
N ALA A 10 19.13 38.91 -39.30
CA ALA A 10 19.16 40.20 -38.62
C ALA A 10 19.81 40.03 -37.25
N LEU A 11 21.05 40.45 -37.16
CA LEU A 11 21.77 40.86 -35.95
C LEU A 11 21.25 42.25 -35.51
N LEU A 12 21.20 42.48 -34.17
CA LEU A 12 21.42 43.80 -33.53
C LEU A 12 21.39 43.58 -32.00
N THR A 13 22.50 43.65 -31.41
CA THR A 13 23.29 44.65 -30.63
C THR A 13 22.94 44.75 -29.15
N ALA A 14 24.00 44.60 -28.40
CA ALA A 14 24.16 44.74 -26.95
C ALA A 14 23.93 46.23 -26.49
N ALA A 15 23.45 46.39 -25.26
CA ALA A 15 23.60 47.63 -24.49
C ALA A 15 24.04 47.28 -23.08
N VAL A 16 25.29 47.60 -22.81
CA VAL A 16 25.93 47.72 -21.48
C VAL A 16 25.59 49.09 -20.92
N LEU A 17 25.08 49.15 -19.71
CA LEU A 17 25.04 50.37 -18.91
C LEU A 17 25.64 50.08 -17.53
N ALA A 18 26.85 50.50 -17.36
CA ALA A 18 27.52 50.65 -16.09
C ALA A 18 27.11 52.02 -15.47
N VAL A 19 26.72 52.01 -14.20
CA VAL A 19 26.70 53.20 -13.37
C VAL A 19 27.42 52.89 -12.06
N SER A 20 28.57 53.51 -11.95
CA SER A 20 29.36 53.63 -10.72
C SER A 20 28.75 54.71 -9.83
N GLY A 21 28.70 54.47 -8.53
CA GLY A 21 28.38 55.49 -7.53
C GLY A 21 28.86 55.04 -6.16
N CYS A 22 30.08 55.44 -5.81
CA CYS A 22 30.58 55.45 -4.42
C CYS A 22 29.94 56.57 -3.64
N THR A 23 29.51 56.31 -2.40
CA THR A 23 29.75 57.23 -1.27
C THR A 23 29.65 56.49 0.05
N THR A 24 30.63 56.70 0.85
CA THR A 24 30.96 56.39 2.23
C THR A 24 29.84 56.75 3.25
N GLY A 25 29.67 55.85 4.24
CA GLY A 25 28.96 56.13 5.48
C GLY A 25 29.18 54.92 6.41
N ALA A 26 30.17 55.05 7.29
CA ALA A 26 30.32 54.18 8.44
C ALA A 26 29.25 54.57 9.48
N ASP A 27 28.72 53.55 10.12
CA ASP A 27 28.42 53.43 11.53
C ASP A 27 27.13 52.62 11.78
N ASP A 28 27.33 51.69 12.61
CA ASP A 28 26.42 51.00 13.52
C ASP A 28 26.26 49.49 13.23
N LEU A 29 27.22 48.74 13.81
CA LEU A 29 27.13 47.31 14.06
C LEU A 29 26.15 47.07 15.21
N GLY A 30 24.87 47.04 14.87
CA GLY A 30 23.84 46.46 15.75
C GLY A 30 24.05 44.95 15.87
N THR A 31 24.53 44.53 17.03
CA THR A 31 24.67 43.14 17.43
C THR A 31 23.32 42.43 17.34
N LEU A 32 23.10 41.66 16.28
CA LEU A 32 21.99 40.72 16.24
C LEU A 32 22.32 39.60 17.22
N VAL A 33 21.74 39.67 18.40
CA VAL A 33 21.70 38.59 19.36
C VAL A 33 20.86 37.48 18.71
N SER A 34 21.55 36.43 18.20
CA SER A 34 20.89 35.20 17.83
C SER A 34 20.25 34.61 19.07
N ALA A 35 18.95 34.53 19.09
CA ALA A 35 18.22 33.72 20.08
C ALA A 35 18.73 32.27 19.96
N PRO A 36 19.01 31.59 21.08
CA PRO A 36 19.38 30.18 21.04
C PRO A 36 18.22 29.41 20.39
N ALA A 37 18.54 28.63 19.34
CA ALA A 37 17.62 27.65 18.79
C ALA A 37 17.21 26.72 19.94
N GLU A 38 15.95 26.78 20.34
CA GLU A 38 15.36 25.73 21.18
C GLU A 38 15.49 24.41 20.43
N THR A 39 16.37 23.56 20.90
CA THR A 39 16.47 22.19 20.45
C THR A 39 15.15 21.52 20.86
N ALA A 40 14.23 21.39 19.90
CA ALA A 40 13.01 20.62 20.10
C ALA A 40 13.45 19.20 20.46
N THR A 41 13.27 18.81 21.72
CA THR A 41 13.42 17.44 22.17
C THR A 41 12.44 16.61 21.33
N PRO A 42 12.88 15.61 20.54
CA PRO A 42 11.94 14.76 19.85
C PRO A 42 11.01 14.13 20.88
N ALA A 43 9.71 14.29 20.67
CA ALA A 43 8.71 13.59 21.47
C ALA A 43 9.01 12.09 21.40
N PRO A 44 8.94 11.35 22.51
CA PRO A 44 9.16 9.90 22.47
C PRO A 44 8.17 9.31 21.47
N THR A 45 8.70 8.76 20.37
CA THR A 45 7.92 7.97 19.42
C THR A 45 7.36 6.81 20.22
N ALA A 46 6.05 6.81 20.45
CA ALA A 46 5.40 5.68 21.09
C ALA A 46 5.63 4.47 20.18
N THR A 47 6.49 3.55 20.62
CA THR A 47 6.72 2.29 19.91
C THR A 47 5.38 1.55 19.93
N ALA A 48 4.75 1.43 18.77
CA ALA A 48 3.51 0.66 18.66
C ALA A 48 3.82 -0.81 18.96
N ALA A 49 2.99 -1.44 19.78
CA ALA A 49 3.10 -2.88 19.98
C ALA A 49 2.91 -3.62 18.67
N PRO A 50 3.55 -4.79 18.48
CA PRO A 50 3.36 -5.58 17.25
C PRO A 50 1.88 -5.92 17.08
N PRO A 51 1.37 -5.91 15.84
CA PRO A 51 -0.03 -6.23 15.58
C PRO A 51 -0.31 -7.68 15.97
N THR A 52 -1.35 -7.90 16.75
CA THR A 52 -1.73 -9.26 17.18
C THR A 52 -2.74 -9.83 16.18
N THR A 53 -2.58 -11.14 15.87
CA THR A 53 -3.61 -11.91 15.19
C THR A 53 -4.39 -12.81 16.17
N ASP A 54 -3.93 -12.89 17.43
CA ASP A 54 -4.55 -13.67 18.48
C ASP A 54 -5.53 -12.83 19.28
N CYS A 55 -6.79 -13.06 19.07
CA CYS A 55 -7.88 -12.45 19.84
C CYS A 55 -9.10 -13.38 19.85
N THR A 56 -10.07 -13.05 20.70
CA THR A 56 -11.35 -13.77 20.75
C THR A 56 -12.50 -12.81 20.45
N PRO A 57 -13.22 -12.99 19.34
CA PRO A 57 -12.96 -13.97 18.27
C PRO A 57 -11.66 -13.67 17.50
N SER A 58 -11.09 -14.68 16.80
CA SER A 58 -9.81 -14.51 16.08
C SER A 58 -9.88 -13.40 15.04
N ALA A 59 -8.71 -12.90 14.62
CA ALA A 59 -8.63 -11.81 13.63
C ALA A 59 -9.29 -12.19 12.29
N THR A 60 -9.28 -13.45 11.88
CA THR A 60 -9.89 -13.96 10.65
C THR A 60 -11.39 -14.23 10.76
N THR A 61 -11.96 -14.14 11.96
CA THR A 61 -13.41 -14.33 12.19
C THR A 61 -14.17 -13.10 11.72
N SER A 62 -15.15 -13.29 10.84
CA SER A 62 -16.03 -12.24 10.33
C SER A 62 -17.52 -12.53 10.65
N TYR A 63 -18.42 -11.77 10.06
CA TYR A 63 -19.86 -11.93 10.19
C TYR A 63 -20.40 -12.88 9.12
N ALA A 64 -21.23 -13.85 9.52
CA ALA A 64 -21.86 -14.75 8.56
C ALA A 64 -22.77 -13.98 7.58
N PRO A 65 -22.78 -14.33 6.29
CA PRO A 65 -23.76 -13.80 5.35
C PRO A 65 -25.15 -14.30 5.75
N THR A 66 -26.11 -13.39 5.89
CA THR A 66 -27.49 -13.71 6.32
C THR A 66 -28.50 -13.40 5.24
N GLY A 67 -28.08 -13.37 3.95
CA GLY A 67 -28.95 -13.00 2.84
C GLY A 67 -29.37 -11.53 2.86
N VAL A 68 -28.58 -10.66 3.52
CA VAL A 68 -28.78 -9.20 3.48
C VAL A 68 -28.68 -8.74 2.03
N THR A 69 -29.72 -8.10 1.55
CA THR A 69 -29.79 -7.56 0.18
C THR A 69 -29.80 -6.04 0.17
N ASP A 70 -29.98 -5.42 1.34
CA ASP A 70 -30.08 -3.96 1.48
C ASP A 70 -29.48 -3.48 2.82
N SER A 71 -28.84 -2.31 2.78
CA SER A 71 -28.35 -1.52 3.91
C SER A 71 -28.29 -0.06 3.49
N ALA A 72 -28.04 0.86 4.43
CA ALA A 72 -27.83 2.27 4.10
C ALA A 72 -26.72 2.43 3.07
N THR A 73 -25.56 1.81 3.30
CA THR A 73 -24.40 1.86 2.40
C THR A 73 -24.69 1.25 1.04
N LEU A 74 -25.37 0.09 0.98
CA LEU A 74 -25.77 -0.52 -0.30
C LEU A 74 -26.71 0.39 -1.09
N THR A 75 -27.64 1.05 -0.42
CA THR A 75 -28.55 2.03 -1.03
C THR A 75 -27.76 3.21 -1.59
N GLU A 76 -26.86 3.81 -0.81
CA GLU A 76 -26.01 4.92 -1.27
C GLU A 76 -25.13 4.54 -2.47
N ILE A 77 -24.55 3.33 -2.47
CA ILE A 77 -23.73 2.83 -3.59
C ILE A 77 -24.60 2.67 -4.85
N ARG A 78 -25.81 2.10 -4.70
CA ARG A 78 -26.76 1.92 -5.83
C ARG A 78 -27.26 3.25 -6.38
N ASP A 79 -27.61 4.19 -5.52
CA ASP A 79 -28.07 5.53 -5.92
C ASP A 79 -26.96 6.31 -6.64
N ARG A 80 -25.72 6.14 -6.21
CA ARG A 80 -24.54 6.72 -6.84
C ARG A 80 -24.15 6.00 -8.13
N GLY A 81 -24.53 4.74 -8.29
CA GLY A 81 -24.22 3.90 -9.44
C GLY A 81 -22.73 3.45 -9.51
N SER A 82 -21.98 3.56 -8.43
CA SER A 82 -20.56 3.22 -8.40
C SER A 82 -20.10 2.84 -7.00
N LEU A 83 -19.33 1.75 -6.87
CA LEU A 83 -18.60 1.37 -5.65
C LEU A 83 -17.25 2.12 -5.60
N ARG A 84 -16.98 2.86 -4.53
CA ARG A 84 -15.68 3.52 -4.30
C ARG A 84 -14.77 2.61 -3.50
N VAL A 85 -13.63 2.24 -4.08
CA VAL A 85 -12.68 1.30 -3.47
C VAL A 85 -11.32 1.92 -3.31
N GLY A 86 -10.81 1.93 -2.09
CA GLY A 86 -9.43 2.30 -1.75
C GLY A 86 -8.47 1.19 -2.17
N VAL A 87 -7.53 1.52 -3.07
CA VAL A 87 -6.61 0.56 -3.70
C VAL A 87 -5.18 1.09 -3.73
N SER A 88 -4.21 0.21 -4.01
CA SER A 88 -2.87 0.60 -4.44
C SER A 88 -2.86 0.99 -5.93
N ALA A 89 -1.75 1.58 -6.39
CA ALA A 89 -1.47 1.75 -7.80
C ALA A 89 -0.01 1.37 -8.13
N ASP A 90 0.71 0.80 -7.16
CA ASP A 90 2.14 0.53 -7.22
C ASP A 90 2.53 -0.90 -6.78
N THR A 91 1.56 -1.77 -6.52
CA THR A 91 1.79 -3.13 -6.06
C THR A 91 1.50 -4.10 -7.21
N LEU A 92 2.50 -4.37 -8.05
CA LEU A 92 2.35 -5.29 -9.20
C LEU A 92 1.79 -6.63 -8.73
N LEU A 93 0.99 -7.28 -9.56
CA LEU A 93 0.20 -8.48 -9.33
C LEU A 93 -1.04 -8.26 -8.44
N MET A 94 -0.98 -7.41 -7.41
CA MET A 94 -2.08 -7.18 -6.49
C MET A 94 -2.95 -5.98 -6.89
N SER A 95 -2.33 -4.84 -7.11
CA SER A 95 -3.00 -3.59 -7.51
C SER A 95 -1.97 -2.60 -8.05
N ALA A 96 -1.79 -2.56 -9.35
CA ALA A 96 -0.83 -1.67 -10.01
C ALA A 96 -1.44 -0.95 -11.20
N ARG A 97 -0.94 0.24 -11.47
CA ARG A 97 -1.29 0.98 -12.68
C ARG A 97 -0.49 0.44 -13.86
N ASN A 98 -1.19 -0.06 -14.85
CA ASN A 98 -0.59 -0.47 -16.11
C ASN A 98 -0.07 0.78 -16.86
N PRO A 99 1.23 0.88 -17.15
CA PRO A 99 1.81 2.09 -17.75
C PRO A 99 1.38 2.31 -19.20
N LEU A 100 0.90 1.27 -19.88
CA LEU A 100 0.49 1.34 -21.29
C LEU A 100 -0.98 1.78 -21.43
N THR A 101 -1.85 1.29 -20.54
CA THR A 101 -3.29 1.55 -20.61
C THR A 101 -3.77 2.61 -19.63
N GLY A 102 -2.99 2.86 -18.57
CA GLY A 102 -3.36 3.74 -17.44
C GLY A 102 -4.38 3.13 -16.48
N THR A 103 -4.88 1.91 -16.76
CA THR A 103 -5.83 1.20 -15.89
C THR A 103 -5.14 0.65 -14.64
N ILE A 104 -5.88 0.54 -13.54
CA ILE A 104 -5.41 -0.18 -12.35
C ILE A 104 -5.91 -1.62 -12.46
N GLU A 105 -5.00 -2.58 -12.28
CA GLU A 105 -5.27 -4.01 -12.46
C GLU A 105 -4.51 -4.84 -11.43
N GLY A 106 -4.94 -6.08 -11.17
CA GLY A 106 -4.36 -6.99 -10.22
C GLY A 106 -5.41 -7.81 -9.47
N PHE A 107 -4.94 -8.69 -8.58
CA PHE A 107 -5.77 -9.62 -7.82
C PHE A 107 -6.80 -8.87 -6.95
N ASP A 108 -6.38 -7.89 -6.14
CA ASP A 108 -7.27 -7.06 -5.31
C ASP A 108 -8.31 -6.31 -6.15
N ILE A 109 -7.90 -5.86 -7.34
CA ILE A 109 -8.76 -5.14 -8.28
C ILE A 109 -9.87 -6.04 -8.82
N ASP A 110 -9.52 -7.26 -9.24
CA ASP A 110 -10.51 -8.19 -9.77
C ASP A 110 -11.45 -8.71 -8.67
N ILE A 111 -10.97 -8.92 -7.43
CA ILE A 111 -11.83 -9.20 -6.27
C ILE A 111 -12.79 -8.03 -6.02
N ALA A 112 -12.32 -6.78 -6.01
CA ALA A 112 -13.17 -5.60 -5.83
C ALA A 112 -14.21 -5.44 -6.95
N ARG A 113 -13.86 -5.77 -8.20
CA ARG A 113 -14.78 -5.78 -9.34
C ARG A 113 -15.91 -6.80 -9.18
N GLU A 114 -15.63 -7.95 -8.56
CA GLU A 114 -16.67 -8.93 -8.26
C GLU A 114 -17.64 -8.44 -7.19
N ILE A 115 -17.16 -7.65 -6.21
CA ILE A 115 -18.05 -6.99 -5.25
C ILE A 115 -18.93 -5.93 -5.97
N ALA A 116 -18.35 -5.11 -6.84
CA ALA A 116 -19.12 -4.16 -7.65
C ALA A 116 -20.18 -4.85 -8.52
N ARG A 117 -19.83 -5.99 -9.15
CA ARG A 117 -20.75 -6.83 -9.91
C ARG A 117 -21.92 -7.32 -9.03
N ALA A 118 -21.64 -7.76 -7.81
CA ALA A 118 -22.66 -8.26 -6.89
C ALA A 118 -23.64 -7.14 -6.47
N ILE A 119 -23.18 -5.90 -6.28
CA ILE A 119 -23.99 -4.77 -5.84
C ILE A 119 -24.79 -4.15 -7.00
N LEU A 120 -24.12 -3.93 -8.15
CA LEU A 120 -24.57 -3.07 -9.25
C LEU A 120 -24.80 -3.83 -10.57
N GLY A 121 -24.55 -5.14 -10.61
CA GLY A 121 -24.68 -5.96 -11.81
C GLY A 121 -23.54 -5.80 -12.83
N SER A 122 -22.59 -4.89 -12.60
CA SER A 122 -21.47 -4.62 -13.51
C SER A 122 -20.13 -4.54 -12.74
N PRO A 123 -19.07 -5.22 -13.18
CA PRO A 123 -17.74 -5.12 -12.56
C PRO A 123 -17.07 -3.78 -12.84
N ASP A 124 -17.58 -3.02 -13.81
CA ASP A 124 -17.04 -1.72 -14.20
C ASP A 124 -17.79 -0.56 -13.50
N ALA A 125 -18.83 -0.84 -12.74
CA ALA A 125 -19.51 0.13 -11.88
C ALA A 125 -18.71 0.40 -10.59
N ILE A 126 -17.43 0.77 -10.75
CA ILE A 126 -16.45 0.92 -9.67
C ILE A 126 -15.59 2.17 -9.90
N THR A 127 -15.23 2.84 -8.82
CA THR A 127 -14.30 3.96 -8.81
C THR A 127 -13.12 3.61 -7.91
N PHE A 128 -11.94 3.47 -8.47
CA PHE A 128 -10.73 3.24 -7.72
C PHE A 128 -10.17 4.54 -7.17
N VAL A 129 -9.94 4.57 -5.87
CA VAL A 129 -9.33 5.68 -5.13
C VAL A 129 -7.96 5.22 -4.67
N VAL A 130 -6.90 5.81 -5.25
CA VAL A 130 -5.53 5.43 -4.89
C VAL A 130 -5.19 5.99 -3.52
N ILE A 131 -4.79 5.10 -2.60
CA ILE A 131 -4.43 5.41 -1.22
C ILE A 131 -3.11 4.75 -0.84
N THR A 132 -2.39 5.32 0.12
CA THR A 132 -1.21 4.71 0.74
C THR A 132 -1.61 3.65 1.79
N SER A 133 -0.64 2.87 2.29
CA SER A 133 -0.90 1.95 3.40
C SER A 133 -1.39 2.67 4.65
N ALA A 134 -0.86 3.86 4.95
CA ALA A 134 -1.27 4.67 6.08
C ALA A 134 -2.69 5.24 5.96
N GLN A 135 -3.19 5.41 4.74
CA GLN A 135 -4.53 5.94 4.48
C GLN A 135 -5.65 4.89 4.53
N ARG A 136 -5.33 3.59 4.64
CA ARG A 136 -6.34 2.51 4.59
C ARG A 136 -7.44 2.66 5.63
N LEU A 137 -7.07 2.87 6.90
CA LEU A 137 -8.04 3.04 7.98
C LEU A 137 -8.71 4.43 7.94
N PRO A 138 -7.95 5.54 7.82
CA PRO A 138 -8.55 6.87 7.68
C PRO A 138 -9.58 6.99 6.55
N ALA A 139 -9.36 6.34 5.42
CA ALA A 139 -10.29 6.35 4.28
C ALA A 139 -11.66 5.72 4.61
N LEU A 140 -11.72 4.78 5.56
CA LEU A 140 -12.94 4.12 6.02
C LEU A 140 -13.62 4.82 7.20
N THR A 141 -12.85 5.56 8.00
CA THR A 141 -13.34 6.20 9.23
C THR A 141 -13.61 7.70 9.09
N GLY A 142 -13.39 8.26 7.89
CA GLY A 142 -13.49 9.71 7.68
C GLY A 142 -12.36 10.50 8.35
N GLY A 143 -11.21 9.85 8.58
CA GLY A 143 -10.02 10.47 9.16
C GLY A 143 -9.35 11.48 8.21
N GLU A 144 -8.62 12.43 8.78
CA GLU A 144 -7.89 13.44 8.00
C GLU A 144 -6.85 12.83 7.07
N GLY A 145 -6.65 13.44 5.92
CA GLY A 145 -5.59 13.09 4.96
C GLY A 145 -5.88 11.89 4.06
N ALA A 146 -7.10 11.32 4.12
CA ALA A 146 -7.51 10.25 3.22
C ALA A 146 -8.86 10.55 2.55
N PRO A 147 -9.00 10.29 1.24
CA PRO A 147 -10.29 10.40 0.57
C PRO A 147 -11.22 9.29 1.05
N PRO A 148 -12.52 9.57 1.28
CA PRO A 148 -13.47 8.58 1.78
C PRO A 148 -13.76 7.52 0.71
N VAL A 149 -13.86 6.26 1.14
CA VAL A 149 -14.19 5.10 0.32
C VAL A 149 -15.25 4.23 1.01
N ASP A 150 -15.93 3.40 0.23
CA ASP A 150 -16.91 2.45 0.78
C ASP A 150 -16.23 1.15 1.23
N LEU A 151 -15.11 0.80 0.58
CA LEU A 151 -14.37 -0.45 0.80
C LEU A 151 -12.88 -0.23 0.53
N VAL A 152 -12.02 -0.93 1.26
CA VAL A 152 -10.58 -1.00 0.99
C VAL A 152 -10.20 -2.41 0.55
N ALA A 153 -9.62 -2.52 -0.66
CA ALA A 153 -8.99 -3.71 -1.22
C ALA A 153 -7.52 -3.38 -1.52
N ARG A 154 -6.64 -3.59 -0.54
CA ARG A 154 -5.24 -3.15 -0.61
C ARG A 154 -4.37 -3.97 0.33
N THR A 155 -4.23 -5.29 0.05
CA THR A 155 -3.38 -6.19 0.84
C THR A 155 -3.50 -5.88 2.34
N LEU A 156 -4.74 -5.85 2.84
CA LEU A 156 -5.03 -5.37 4.19
C LEU A 156 -5.12 -6.53 5.16
N THR A 157 -4.02 -6.80 5.88
CA THR A 157 -3.95 -7.84 6.90
C THR A 157 -5.00 -7.62 8.00
N MET A 158 -5.77 -8.65 8.27
CA MET A 158 -6.72 -8.70 9.37
C MET A 158 -5.97 -8.84 10.70
N THR A 159 -6.10 -7.86 11.59
CA THR A 159 -5.55 -7.90 12.95
C THR A 159 -6.60 -7.53 13.97
N CYS A 160 -6.41 -7.97 15.22
CA CYS A 160 -7.30 -7.60 16.32
C CYS A 160 -7.35 -6.09 16.54
N ASP A 161 -6.21 -5.42 16.41
CA ASP A 161 -6.11 -3.98 16.59
C ASP A 161 -6.93 -3.23 15.54
N ARG A 162 -6.86 -3.67 14.28
CA ARG A 162 -7.65 -3.07 13.17
C ARG A 162 -9.14 -3.32 13.34
N TRP A 163 -9.55 -4.48 13.87
CA TRP A 163 -10.94 -4.75 14.21
C TRP A 163 -11.53 -3.79 15.26
N SER A 164 -10.71 -3.12 16.05
CA SER A 164 -11.18 -2.09 16.99
C SER A 164 -11.60 -0.79 16.29
N THR A 165 -11.23 -0.62 15.03
CA THR A 165 -11.40 0.64 14.28
C THR A 165 -12.25 0.45 13.03
N ILE A 166 -12.12 -0.69 12.34
CA ILE A 166 -12.82 -1.03 11.11
C ILE A 166 -13.39 -2.44 11.17
N ALA A 167 -14.28 -2.77 10.26
CA ALA A 167 -14.74 -4.14 10.04
C ALA A 167 -14.05 -4.77 8.84
N PHE A 168 -13.98 -6.11 8.82
CA PHE A 168 -13.41 -6.87 7.71
C PHE A 168 -14.40 -7.89 7.15
N SER A 169 -14.27 -8.18 5.86
CA SER A 169 -14.83 -9.38 5.27
C SER A 169 -14.21 -10.66 5.87
N SER A 170 -14.71 -11.81 5.46
CA SER A 170 -13.94 -13.06 5.59
C SER A 170 -12.64 -12.95 4.80
N GLU A 171 -11.61 -13.66 5.25
CA GLU A 171 -10.32 -13.74 4.57
C GLU A 171 -10.50 -14.11 3.10
N TYR A 172 -9.98 -13.31 2.16
CA TYR A 172 -10.06 -13.60 0.73
C TYR A 172 -8.73 -14.09 0.15
N TYR A 173 -7.63 -13.90 0.86
CA TYR A 173 -6.29 -14.41 0.54
C TYR A 173 -5.43 -14.51 1.80
N GLY A 174 -4.57 -15.54 1.88
CA GLY A 174 -3.58 -15.71 2.94
C GLY A 174 -2.19 -15.49 2.38
N ALA A 175 -1.54 -14.39 2.75
CA ALA A 175 -0.15 -14.11 2.41
C ALA A 175 0.80 -14.51 3.56
N GLY A 176 2.09 -14.56 3.25
CA GLY A 176 3.16 -14.74 4.23
C GLY A 176 4.15 -13.59 4.18
N LEU A 177 4.49 -13.02 5.34
CA LEU A 177 5.54 -12.02 5.44
C LEU A 177 6.90 -12.64 5.15
N LYS A 178 7.63 -12.13 4.16
CA LYS A 178 8.94 -12.61 3.74
C LYS A 178 9.93 -11.47 3.54
N LEU A 179 11.11 -11.81 3.09
CA LEU A 179 12.20 -10.87 2.80
C LEU A 179 12.60 -10.95 1.33
N LEU A 180 12.93 -9.79 0.76
CA LEU A 180 13.57 -9.67 -0.55
C LEU A 180 14.97 -9.11 -0.35
N VAL A 181 15.95 -9.75 -0.96
CA VAL A 181 17.35 -9.37 -0.94
C VAL A 181 17.92 -9.39 -2.35
N SER A 182 19.16 -8.88 -2.51
CA SER A 182 19.90 -9.04 -3.77
C SER A 182 20.09 -10.51 -4.12
N GLU A 183 20.02 -10.85 -5.41
CA GLU A 183 20.31 -12.20 -5.93
C GLU A 183 21.68 -12.71 -5.48
N SER A 184 22.65 -11.80 -5.32
CA SER A 184 24.03 -12.11 -4.84
C SER A 184 24.14 -12.28 -3.32
N SER A 185 23.08 -12.00 -2.54
CA SER A 185 23.12 -12.17 -1.09
C SER A 185 23.17 -13.64 -0.69
N ASP A 186 23.96 -13.97 0.32
CA ASP A 186 24.03 -15.30 0.94
C ASP A 186 23.02 -15.47 2.09
N ALA A 187 22.27 -14.42 2.46
CA ALA A 187 21.27 -14.49 3.51
C ALA A 187 20.14 -15.45 3.14
N ALA A 188 19.76 -16.32 4.06
CA ALA A 188 18.68 -17.28 3.93
C ALA A 188 17.42 -16.88 4.73
N GLY A 189 17.51 -15.87 5.61
CA GLY A 189 16.41 -15.39 6.42
C GLY A 189 16.76 -14.16 7.25
N ILE A 190 15.82 -13.72 8.08
CA ILE A 190 15.98 -12.53 8.92
C ILE A 190 17.14 -12.65 9.91
N GLN A 191 17.40 -13.86 10.41
CA GLN A 191 18.47 -14.13 11.37
C GLN A 191 19.84 -13.86 10.77
N ASP A 192 20.04 -14.10 9.48
CA ASP A 192 21.31 -13.81 8.80
C ASP A 192 21.52 -12.31 8.64
N LEU A 193 20.44 -11.56 8.39
CA LEU A 193 20.46 -10.10 8.35
C LEU A 193 20.77 -9.52 9.74
N GLU A 194 20.14 -10.02 10.80
CA GLU A 194 20.44 -9.62 12.17
C GLU A 194 21.90 -9.93 12.57
N ALA A 195 22.40 -11.11 12.17
CA ALA A 195 23.78 -11.53 12.48
C ALA A 195 24.84 -10.73 11.71
N ALA A 196 24.51 -10.23 10.52
CA ALA A 196 25.41 -9.38 9.73
C ALA A 196 25.63 -8.01 10.39
N GLY A 197 24.64 -7.54 11.18
CA GLY A 197 24.65 -6.22 11.81
C GLY A 197 24.49 -5.09 10.79
N ASP A 198 23.99 -3.97 11.24
CA ASP A 198 23.84 -2.73 10.45
C ASP A 198 23.04 -2.89 9.14
N GLN A 199 22.23 -3.95 9.03
CA GLN A 199 21.39 -4.19 7.85
C GLN A 199 20.13 -3.34 7.89
N GLN A 200 19.88 -2.58 6.83
CA GLN A 200 18.70 -1.74 6.67
C GLN A 200 17.61 -2.49 5.92
N VAL A 201 16.44 -2.64 6.55
CA VAL A 201 15.30 -3.37 5.99
C VAL A 201 14.10 -2.43 5.82
N CYS A 202 13.68 -2.21 4.56
CA CYS A 202 12.59 -1.29 4.25
C CYS A 202 11.22 -1.97 4.37
N ALA A 203 10.26 -1.24 4.95
CA ALA A 203 8.83 -1.57 4.90
C ALA A 203 7.97 -0.30 4.87
N PRO A 204 6.78 -0.31 4.26
CA PRO A 204 5.91 0.86 4.24
C PRO A 204 5.32 1.19 5.62
N ARG A 205 5.11 2.48 5.87
CA ARG A 205 4.46 2.99 7.10
C ARG A 205 3.07 2.40 7.30
N ALA A 206 2.68 2.24 8.55
CA ALA A 206 1.37 1.72 8.98
C ALA A 206 1.06 0.31 8.41
N THR A 207 2.09 -0.52 8.23
CA THR A 207 1.98 -1.94 7.92
C THR A 207 2.28 -2.80 9.14
N THR A 208 1.74 -4.02 9.16
CA THR A 208 2.11 -5.09 10.09
C THR A 208 3.60 -5.39 9.98
N THR A 209 4.12 -5.38 8.75
CA THR A 209 5.53 -5.61 8.41
C THR A 209 6.46 -4.65 9.14
N LEU A 210 6.25 -3.32 9.00
CA LEU A 210 7.10 -2.33 9.67
C LEU A 210 7.05 -2.51 11.19
N SER A 211 5.84 -2.67 11.74
CA SER A 211 5.66 -2.87 13.16
C SER A 211 6.39 -4.12 13.69
N ARG A 212 6.43 -5.21 12.91
CA ARG A 212 7.20 -6.42 13.27
C ARG A 212 8.70 -6.17 13.23
N LEU A 213 9.23 -5.54 12.18
CA LEU A 213 10.65 -5.21 12.12
C LEU A 213 11.07 -4.42 13.36
N GLU A 214 10.32 -3.38 13.71
CA GLU A 214 10.64 -2.50 14.84
C GLU A 214 10.57 -3.20 16.21
N ASN A 215 9.66 -4.18 16.38
CA ASN A 215 9.37 -4.77 17.69
C ASN A 215 9.94 -6.18 17.88
N GLU A 216 10.03 -6.98 16.82
CA GLU A 216 10.41 -8.39 16.90
C GLU A 216 11.83 -8.67 16.39
N TYR A 217 12.40 -7.77 15.54
CA TYR A 217 13.71 -7.94 14.90
C TYR A 217 14.63 -6.74 15.13
N PRO A 218 15.01 -6.46 16.40
CA PRO A 218 15.82 -5.28 16.75
C PRO A 218 17.27 -5.36 16.26
N GLY A 219 17.69 -6.50 15.70
CA GLY A 219 19.01 -6.69 15.11
C GLY A 219 19.16 -6.10 13.71
N VAL A 220 18.06 -5.65 13.08
CA VAL A 220 18.08 -4.90 11.82
C VAL A 220 17.57 -3.49 12.04
N GLU A 221 18.00 -2.55 11.18
CA GLU A 221 17.47 -1.19 11.15
C GLU A 221 16.21 -1.12 10.27
N ALA A 222 15.04 -0.88 10.86
CA ALA A 222 13.81 -0.75 10.12
C ALA A 222 13.71 0.62 9.44
N VAL A 223 13.65 0.65 8.10
CA VAL A 223 13.53 1.85 7.29
C VAL A 223 12.09 2.01 6.82
N ALA A 224 11.43 3.09 7.25
CA ALA A 224 10.04 3.34 6.94
C ALA A 224 9.88 4.15 5.64
N ALA A 225 9.19 3.61 4.65
CA ALA A 225 8.83 4.29 3.39
C ALA A 225 7.34 4.65 3.34
N ASP A 226 6.95 5.52 2.42
CA ASP A 226 5.54 5.89 2.24
C ASP A 226 4.79 4.88 1.36
N THR A 227 5.49 4.24 0.40
CA THR A 227 4.92 3.26 -0.53
C THR A 227 5.82 2.04 -0.69
N HIS A 228 5.27 0.96 -1.25
CA HIS A 228 6.05 -0.24 -1.57
C HIS A 228 7.08 0.03 -2.66
N THR A 229 6.72 0.80 -3.70
CA THR A 229 7.65 1.17 -4.78
C THR A 229 8.80 2.03 -4.27
N GLN A 230 8.59 2.85 -3.24
CA GLN A 230 9.69 3.59 -2.61
C GLN A 230 10.69 2.64 -1.95
N CYS A 231 10.25 1.57 -1.28
CA CYS A 231 11.17 0.55 -0.78
C CYS A 231 11.97 -0.10 -1.90
N LEU A 232 11.33 -0.42 -3.04
CA LEU A 232 12.03 -0.99 -4.19
C LEU A 232 13.07 -0.02 -4.76
N ALA A 233 12.75 1.27 -4.87
CA ALA A 233 13.70 2.29 -5.32
C ALA A 233 14.92 2.41 -4.37
N LEU A 234 14.67 2.49 -3.06
CA LEU A 234 15.76 2.52 -2.05
C LEU A 234 16.64 1.28 -2.11
N PHE A 235 16.06 0.11 -2.36
CA PHE A 235 16.79 -1.15 -2.53
C PHE A 235 17.65 -1.12 -3.80
N GLN A 236 17.10 -0.69 -4.93
CA GLN A 236 17.82 -0.57 -6.19
C GLN A 236 18.94 0.47 -6.16
N GLU A 237 18.80 1.51 -5.35
CA GLU A 237 19.84 2.52 -5.10
C GLU A 237 20.91 2.05 -4.11
N GLY A 238 20.73 0.89 -3.45
CA GLY A 238 21.60 0.38 -2.40
C GLY A 238 21.52 1.20 -1.10
N SER A 239 20.41 1.90 -0.90
CA SER A 239 20.13 2.67 0.34
C SER A 239 19.54 1.79 1.43
N VAL A 240 19.06 0.60 1.09
CA VAL A 240 18.63 -0.45 2.03
C VAL A 240 19.13 -1.81 1.51
N ASP A 241 19.37 -2.74 2.43
CA ASP A 241 19.93 -4.06 2.12
C ASP A 241 18.85 -5.09 1.78
N ALA A 242 17.64 -4.87 2.31
CA ALA A 242 16.51 -5.77 2.11
C ALA A 242 15.17 -5.03 2.13
N ILE A 243 14.13 -5.68 1.61
CA ILE A 243 12.74 -5.26 1.75
C ILE A 243 11.98 -6.37 2.48
N ALA A 244 11.26 -6.02 3.53
CA ALA A 244 10.26 -6.90 4.14
C ALA A 244 8.89 -6.60 3.56
N GLY A 245 8.13 -7.64 3.24
CA GLY A 245 6.80 -7.51 2.65
C GLY A 245 6.11 -8.85 2.49
N ASP A 246 4.84 -8.81 2.15
CA ASP A 246 4.07 -10.01 1.88
C ASP A 246 4.57 -10.66 0.59
N ASP A 247 4.60 -11.98 0.55
CA ASP A 247 5.14 -12.78 -0.55
C ASP A 247 4.59 -12.39 -1.92
N THR A 248 3.29 -12.04 -2.00
CA THR A 248 2.63 -11.54 -3.22
C THR A 248 3.20 -10.20 -3.70
N ILE A 249 3.52 -9.31 -2.76
CA ILE A 249 4.09 -7.99 -3.06
C ILE A 249 5.54 -8.16 -3.51
N LEU A 250 6.31 -8.98 -2.80
CA LEU A 250 7.70 -9.26 -3.13
C LEU A 250 7.84 -10.00 -4.46
N ALA A 251 6.92 -10.89 -4.80
CA ALA A 251 6.86 -11.51 -6.13
C ALA A 251 6.69 -10.46 -7.24
N GLY A 252 5.84 -9.46 -7.01
CA GLY A 252 5.71 -8.32 -7.92
C GLY A 252 7.00 -7.51 -8.06
N PHE A 253 7.83 -7.43 -7.02
CA PHE A 253 9.13 -6.77 -7.09
C PHE A 253 10.16 -7.59 -7.86
N VAL A 254 10.23 -8.90 -7.62
CA VAL A 254 11.11 -9.80 -8.40
C VAL A 254 10.75 -9.78 -9.89
N ALA A 255 9.47 -9.67 -10.23
CA ALA A 255 9.04 -9.52 -11.62
C ALA A 255 9.52 -8.20 -12.26
N GLN A 256 9.84 -7.17 -11.46
CA GLN A 256 10.35 -5.88 -11.91
C GLN A 256 11.89 -5.78 -11.81
N ASP A 257 12.51 -6.59 -10.96
CA ASP A 257 13.95 -6.56 -10.71
C ASP A 257 14.54 -7.98 -10.72
N PRO A 258 15.19 -8.39 -11.82
CA PRO A 258 15.77 -9.73 -11.95
C PRO A 258 17.03 -9.94 -11.07
N TYR A 259 17.52 -8.90 -10.42
CA TYR A 259 18.65 -8.97 -9.47
C TYR A 259 18.21 -9.11 -8.01
N ALA A 260 16.92 -9.28 -7.79
CA ALA A 260 16.33 -9.52 -6.48
C ALA A 260 15.76 -10.93 -6.36
N LYS A 261 15.78 -11.49 -5.15
CA LYS A 261 15.15 -12.77 -4.81
C LYS A 261 14.43 -12.68 -3.48
N VAL A 262 13.36 -13.47 -3.35
CA VAL A 262 12.65 -13.68 -2.08
C VAL A 262 13.30 -14.82 -1.31
N ILE A 263 13.52 -14.62 -0.02
CA ILE A 263 14.19 -15.60 0.84
C ILE A 263 13.36 -15.93 2.09
N GLY A 264 13.69 -17.06 2.68
CA GLY A 264 13.21 -17.51 3.99
C GLY A 264 11.79 -18.09 3.99
N GLU A 265 11.48 -18.78 5.08
CA GLU A 265 10.12 -19.15 5.42
C GLU A 265 9.33 -17.90 5.82
N PRO A 266 8.00 -17.93 5.75
CA PRO A 266 7.19 -16.81 6.21
C PRO A 266 7.46 -16.47 7.68
N LEU A 267 7.77 -15.21 7.96
CA LEU A 267 7.95 -14.70 9.33
C LEU A 267 6.62 -14.62 10.08
N SER A 268 5.53 -14.42 9.35
CA SER A 268 4.17 -14.42 9.89
C SER A 268 3.16 -14.75 8.80
N SER A 269 1.94 -15.12 9.24
CA SER A 269 0.76 -15.17 8.37
C SER A 269 0.12 -13.79 8.27
N GLU A 270 -0.22 -13.39 7.05
CA GLU A 270 -0.85 -12.10 6.74
C GLU A 270 -2.19 -12.34 6.02
N PRO A 271 -3.26 -12.69 6.78
CA PRO A 271 -4.58 -12.92 6.19
C PRO A 271 -5.19 -11.61 5.68
N TYR A 272 -5.59 -11.55 4.40
CA TYR A 272 -6.18 -10.36 3.81
C TYR A 272 -7.70 -10.37 3.92
N GLY A 273 -8.25 -9.27 4.44
CA GLY A 273 -9.68 -8.96 4.45
C GLY A 273 -9.98 -7.67 3.70
N LEU A 274 -11.16 -7.58 3.08
CA LEU A 274 -11.68 -6.32 2.58
C LEU A 274 -12.11 -5.47 3.77
N GLY A 275 -11.57 -4.24 3.87
CA GLY A 275 -11.88 -3.31 4.96
C GLY A 275 -13.15 -2.50 4.68
N MET A 276 -13.97 -2.29 5.69
CA MET A 276 -15.22 -1.50 5.66
C MET A 276 -15.36 -0.71 6.97
N ALA A 277 -16.29 0.25 7.02
CA ALA A 277 -16.59 0.98 8.25
C ALA A 277 -17.02 0.00 9.36
N ALA A 278 -16.63 0.28 10.61
CA ALA A 278 -16.81 -0.65 11.73
C ALA A 278 -18.27 -0.97 12.05
N ASP A 279 -19.16 -0.01 11.84
CA ASP A 279 -20.60 -0.07 12.12
C ASP A 279 -21.44 -0.60 10.94
N ASP A 280 -20.82 -0.83 9.77
CA ASP A 280 -21.53 -1.26 8.56
C ASP A 280 -21.60 -2.79 8.42
N ILE A 281 -22.09 -3.44 9.46
CA ILE A 281 -22.13 -4.90 9.58
C ILE A 281 -22.95 -5.55 8.45
N ASP A 282 -24.04 -4.93 8.02
CA ASP A 282 -24.88 -5.47 6.95
C ASP A 282 -24.17 -5.42 5.61
N PHE A 283 -23.36 -4.39 5.35
CA PHE A 283 -22.50 -4.35 4.17
C PHE A 283 -21.41 -5.44 4.24
N VAL A 284 -20.79 -5.66 5.41
CA VAL A 284 -19.85 -6.78 5.60
C VAL A 284 -20.49 -8.12 5.29
N ARG A 285 -21.71 -8.37 5.78
CA ARG A 285 -22.46 -9.60 5.52
C ARG A 285 -22.78 -9.79 4.04
N PHE A 286 -23.15 -8.71 3.35
CA PHE A 286 -23.36 -8.72 1.90
C PHE A 286 -22.05 -9.07 1.15
N VAL A 287 -20.95 -8.41 1.48
CA VAL A 287 -19.63 -8.65 0.89
C VAL A 287 -19.19 -10.10 1.13
N ASN A 288 -19.42 -10.64 2.31
CA ASN A 288 -19.13 -12.06 2.61
C ASN A 288 -19.94 -13.01 1.73
N GLY A 289 -21.21 -12.73 1.50
CA GLY A 289 -22.04 -13.50 0.58
C GLY A 289 -21.53 -13.46 -0.87
N ALA A 290 -21.04 -12.31 -1.33
CA ALA A 290 -20.41 -12.18 -2.63
C ALA A 290 -19.10 -12.98 -2.71
N LEU A 291 -18.26 -12.92 -1.66
CA LEU A 291 -17.03 -13.72 -1.59
C LEU A 291 -17.31 -15.23 -1.57
N GLU A 292 -18.34 -15.70 -0.85
CA GLU A 292 -18.76 -17.12 -0.91
C GLU A 292 -19.17 -17.53 -2.32
N SER A 293 -19.91 -16.67 -3.03
CA SER A 293 -20.34 -16.94 -4.39
C SER A 293 -19.15 -17.12 -5.34
N ILE A 294 -18.15 -16.21 -5.29
CA ILE A 294 -17.00 -16.31 -6.18
C ILE A 294 -16.07 -17.48 -5.83
N ARG A 295 -16.05 -17.93 -4.58
CA ARG A 295 -15.35 -19.17 -4.18
C ARG A 295 -16.08 -20.40 -4.74
N ALA A 296 -17.39 -20.44 -4.60
CA ALA A 296 -18.21 -21.60 -4.97
C ALA A 296 -18.28 -21.83 -6.48
N ASP A 297 -18.28 -20.77 -7.30
CA ASP A 297 -18.40 -20.87 -8.75
C ASP A 297 -17.06 -20.83 -9.51
N GLY A 298 -15.92 -20.79 -8.79
CA GLY A 298 -14.57 -20.88 -9.35
C GLY A 298 -14.03 -19.54 -9.87
N ARG A 299 -14.74 -18.42 -9.74
CA ARG A 299 -14.22 -17.10 -10.14
C ARG A 299 -12.99 -16.71 -9.32
N TRP A 300 -12.98 -17.01 -8.03
CA TRP A 300 -11.79 -16.77 -7.20
C TRP A 300 -10.56 -17.47 -7.78
N GLN A 301 -10.67 -18.75 -8.13
CA GLN A 301 -9.58 -19.51 -8.71
C GLN A 301 -9.12 -18.93 -10.04
N SER A 302 -10.06 -18.52 -10.89
CA SER A 302 -9.72 -17.89 -12.18
C SER A 302 -8.98 -16.55 -12.00
N ILE A 303 -9.31 -15.78 -10.97
CA ILE A 303 -8.62 -14.53 -10.63
C ILE A 303 -7.23 -14.84 -10.09
N TYR A 304 -7.11 -15.86 -9.20
CA TYR A 304 -5.84 -16.31 -8.66
C TYR A 304 -4.88 -16.78 -9.77
N ASP A 305 -5.32 -17.68 -10.62
CA ASP A 305 -4.52 -18.25 -11.70
C ASP A 305 -4.01 -17.17 -12.67
N ARG A 306 -4.82 -16.13 -12.87
CA ARG A 306 -4.47 -15.00 -13.73
C ARG A 306 -3.35 -14.14 -13.16
N TRP A 307 -3.36 -13.86 -11.86
CA TRP A 307 -2.47 -12.88 -11.25
C TRP A 307 -1.36 -13.49 -10.41
N LEU A 308 -1.66 -14.59 -9.73
CA LEU A 308 -0.79 -15.18 -8.71
C LEU A 308 -0.45 -16.65 -9.02
N GLY A 309 -0.87 -17.20 -10.15
CA GLY A 309 -0.64 -18.60 -10.51
C GLY A 309 0.83 -19.00 -10.56
N GLU A 310 1.74 -18.04 -10.82
CA GLU A 310 3.19 -18.30 -10.78
C GLU A 310 3.73 -18.52 -9.35
N LEU A 311 2.96 -18.18 -8.32
CA LEU A 311 3.31 -18.44 -6.92
C LEU A 311 3.03 -19.89 -6.50
N GLY A 312 2.43 -20.70 -7.38
CA GLY A 312 2.06 -22.09 -7.14
C GLY A 312 0.56 -22.29 -7.01
N GLU A 313 0.17 -23.51 -6.64
CA GLU A 313 -1.23 -23.84 -6.44
C GLU A 313 -1.74 -23.26 -5.11
N ALA A 314 -2.91 -22.63 -5.14
CA ALA A 314 -3.61 -22.18 -3.95
C ALA A 314 -5.11 -22.43 -4.08
N ALA A 315 -5.76 -22.56 -2.94
CA ALA A 315 -7.21 -22.62 -2.84
C ALA A 315 -7.73 -21.38 -2.08
N PRO A 316 -8.96 -20.96 -2.35
CA PRO A 316 -9.54 -19.86 -1.60
C PRO A 316 -9.59 -20.18 -0.10
N PRO A 317 -9.21 -19.25 0.78
CA PRO A 317 -9.31 -19.46 2.22
C PRO A 317 -10.74 -19.81 2.64
N ALA A 318 -10.89 -20.78 3.54
CA ALA A 318 -12.19 -21.11 4.09
C ALA A 318 -12.67 -19.96 5.01
N PRO A 319 -13.90 -19.46 4.84
CA PRO A 319 -14.40 -18.37 5.68
C PRO A 319 -14.62 -18.86 7.11
N VAL A 320 -14.27 -18.00 8.08
CA VAL A 320 -14.54 -18.23 9.51
C VAL A 320 -15.54 -17.18 9.99
N TYR A 321 -16.68 -17.62 10.52
CA TYR A 321 -17.73 -16.73 11.00
C TYR A 321 -17.97 -16.92 12.50
N GLY A 322 -18.45 -15.86 13.18
CA GLY A 322 -18.70 -15.92 14.63
C GLY A 322 -18.64 -14.58 15.35
N ARG A 323 -18.55 -13.45 14.57
CA ARG A 323 -18.74 -12.11 15.12
C ARG A 323 -20.21 -11.71 15.18
#